data_f545b9340cb867e4d19fe8d90e5851b8
#
_entry.id   f545b9340cb867e4d19fe8d90e5851b8
#
_cell.length_a   1.000
_cell.length_b   1.000
_cell.length_c   1.000
_cell.angle_alpha   90.00
_cell.angle_beta   90.00
_cell.angle_gamma   90.00
#
_symmetry.space_group_name_H-M   'P 1'
#
loop_
_entity.id
_entity.type
_entity.pdbx_description
1 polymer ?
#
loop_
_entity_poly.entity_id
_entity_poly.type
_entity_poly.pdbx_seq_one_letter_code
_entity_poly.pdbx_strand_id
1 'polypeptide(L)'
;MSTKTSIRGKSKKLTLSILISTVIYLLILLRLTLIEPNWILEIDLSEYSFIKTMGIIIVSVGFILGILALIAMKNSWRVGIKYNQKTALVTSGIYSISRNPYFLSYDILIFGYILIFPSIILMFLYLTLVYVFHKMILEEEKYLQSVHNKHYLKYKKKVNRYLTIKL
;
A
#
# COMPACT_ATOMS: atom_id res chain seq x y z
N MET A 1 -24.23 6.46 -19.67
CA MET A 1 -22.87 6.81 -20.14
C MET A 1 -21.80 6.87 -19.03
N SER A 2 -22.17 6.95 -17.76
CA SER A 2 -21.24 7.12 -16.60
C SER A 2 -20.43 5.86 -16.19
N THR A 3 -20.89 4.65 -16.45
CA THR A 3 -20.27 3.41 -15.98
C THR A 3 -18.97 3.01 -16.72
N LYS A 4 -18.91 3.21 -18.03
CA LYS A 4 -17.70 2.86 -18.84
C LYS A 4 -16.49 3.74 -18.53
N THR A 5 -16.69 5.02 -18.28
CA THR A 5 -15.61 5.96 -17.89
C THR A 5 -15.05 5.67 -16.51
N SER A 6 -15.89 5.24 -15.55
CA SER A 6 -15.48 4.84 -14.21
C SER A 6 -14.60 3.58 -14.23
N ILE A 7 -14.97 2.56 -15.02
CA ILE A 7 -14.20 1.30 -15.13
C ILE A 7 -12.83 1.55 -15.80
N ARG A 8 -12.78 2.39 -16.83
CA ARG A 8 -11.54 2.73 -17.55
C ARG A 8 -10.56 3.52 -16.68
N GLY A 9 -11.04 4.43 -15.82
CA GLY A 9 -10.21 5.20 -14.88
C GLY A 9 -9.60 4.34 -13.77
N LYS A 10 -10.33 3.33 -13.29
CA LYS A 10 -9.86 2.38 -12.27
C LYS A 10 -8.80 1.43 -12.81
N SER A 11 -8.98 0.93 -14.03
CA SER A 11 -7.95 0.14 -14.72
C SER A 11 -6.64 0.91 -14.86
N LYS A 12 -6.69 2.19 -15.21
CA LYS A 12 -5.49 3.03 -15.37
C LYS A 12 -4.72 3.23 -14.05
N LYS A 13 -5.40 3.45 -12.92
CA LYS A 13 -4.74 3.61 -11.61
C LYS A 13 -4.09 2.31 -11.15
N LEU A 14 -4.77 1.19 -11.34
CA LEU A 14 -4.21 -0.13 -11.03
C LEU A 14 -2.96 -0.40 -11.90
N THR A 15 -3.04 -0.17 -13.20
CA THR A 15 -1.89 -0.32 -14.10
C THR A 15 -0.74 0.59 -13.68
N LEU A 16 -1.04 1.86 -13.37
CA LEU A 16 -0.03 2.82 -12.93
C LEU A 16 0.61 2.38 -11.60
N SER A 17 -0.16 1.92 -10.62
CA SER A 17 0.39 1.44 -9.35
C SER A 17 1.28 0.21 -9.55
N ILE A 18 0.89 -0.73 -10.41
CA ILE A 18 1.70 -1.90 -10.75
C ILE A 18 3.01 -1.47 -11.41
N LEU A 19 2.97 -0.57 -12.39
CA LEU A 19 4.17 -0.07 -13.06
C LEU A 19 5.13 0.61 -12.08
N ILE A 20 4.64 1.53 -11.25
CA ILE A 20 5.47 2.23 -10.26
C ILE A 20 6.06 1.22 -9.26
N SER A 21 5.25 0.29 -8.74
CA SER A 21 5.73 -0.74 -7.82
C SER A 21 6.80 -1.63 -8.46
N THR A 22 6.61 -2.02 -9.72
CA THR A 22 7.60 -2.82 -10.46
C THR A 22 8.91 -2.07 -10.60
N VAL A 23 8.87 -0.78 -10.95
CA VAL A 23 10.09 0.05 -11.04
C VAL A 23 10.79 0.15 -9.68
N ILE A 24 10.04 0.40 -8.59
CA ILE A 24 10.59 0.44 -7.22
C ILE A 24 11.28 -0.89 -6.88
N TYR A 25 10.62 -2.04 -7.13
CA TYR A 25 11.21 -3.33 -6.85
C TYR A 25 12.45 -3.64 -7.70
N LEU A 26 12.46 -3.25 -8.97
CA LEU A 26 13.64 -3.39 -9.82
C LEU A 26 14.81 -2.56 -9.30
N LEU A 27 14.56 -1.32 -8.86
CA LEU A 27 15.60 -0.47 -8.27
C LEU A 27 16.14 -1.07 -6.96
N ILE A 28 15.26 -1.59 -6.11
CA ILE A 28 15.66 -2.28 -4.87
C ILE A 28 16.47 -3.53 -5.22
N LEU A 29 16.04 -4.34 -6.19
CA LEU A 29 16.77 -5.54 -6.60
C LEU A 29 18.15 -5.22 -7.16
N LEU A 30 18.25 -4.23 -8.04
CA LEU A 30 19.54 -3.75 -8.56
C LEU A 30 20.48 -3.35 -7.42
N ARG A 31 19.97 -2.65 -6.43
CA ARG A 31 20.74 -2.24 -5.26
C ARG A 31 21.22 -3.44 -4.41
N LEU A 32 20.36 -4.44 -4.22
CA LEU A 32 20.70 -5.65 -3.48
C LEU A 32 21.74 -6.52 -4.21
N THR A 33 21.82 -6.44 -5.53
CA THR A 33 22.82 -7.16 -6.34
C THR A 33 24.16 -6.41 -6.48
N LEU A 34 24.36 -5.34 -5.68
CA LEU A 34 25.57 -4.50 -5.70
C LEU A 34 25.81 -3.79 -7.05
N ILE A 35 24.83 -3.77 -7.93
CA ILE A 35 24.87 -2.92 -9.12
C ILE A 35 24.46 -1.52 -8.66
N GLU A 36 25.43 -0.62 -8.58
CA GLU A 36 25.21 0.78 -8.17
C GLU A 36 25.09 1.68 -9.40
N PRO A 37 23.87 1.90 -9.91
CA PRO A 37 23.72 2.81 -11.03
C PRO A 37 23.93 4.25 -10.53
N ASN A 38 24.93 4.95 -11.05
CA ASN A 38 25.28 6.33 -10.68
C ASN A 38 24.13 7.34 -10.81
N TRP A 39 23.05 6.98 -11.52
CA TRP A 39 21.88 7.83 -11.74
C TRP A 39 20.79 7.72 -10.66
N ILE A 40 20.94 6.85 -9.64
CA ILE A 40 19.90 6.68 -8.59
C ILE A 40 19.84 7.89 -7.63
N LEU A 41 20.76 8.84 -7.70
CA LEU A 41 20.82 10.02 -6.84
C LEU A 41 20.71 9.64 -5.35
N GLU A 42 21.69 8.88 -4.87
CA GLU A 42 21.73 8.45 -3.48
C GLU A 42 22.07 9.61 -2.54
N ILE A 43 21.48 9.54 -1.36
CA ILE A 43 21.83 10.40 -0.23
C ILE A 43 22.75 9.59 0.67
N ASP A 44 23.97 10.06 0.87
CA ASP A 44 24.92 9.37 1.77
C ASP A 44 24.48 9.56 3.23
N LEU A 45 24.03 8.47 3.82
CA LEU A 45 23.71 8.34 5.24
C LEU A 45 24.56 7.23 5.90
N SER A 46 25.76 6.97 5.37
CA SER A 46 26.64 5.90 5.86
C SER A 46 27.01 6.08 7.33
N GLU A 47 27.18 7.33 7.79
CA GLU A 47 27.47 7.67 9.18
C GLU A 47 26.31 7.37 10.14
N TYR A 48 25.07 7.23 9.63
CA TYR A 48 23.86 7.05 10.44
C TYR A 48 23.39 5.60 10.44
N SER A 49 24.21 4.69 10.99
CA SER A 49 23.88 3.25 11.12
C SER A 49 22.52 3.01 11.79
N PHE A 50 22.11 3.88 12.72
CA PHE A 50 20.82 3.83 13.38
C PHE A 50 19.65 3.93 12.39
N ILE A 51 19.73 4.80 11.36
CA ILE A 51 18.66 4.98 10.36
C ILE A 51 18.47 3.69 9.56
N LYS A 52 19.56 3.03 9.16
CA LYS A 52 19.51 1.73 8.45
C LYS A 52 18.87 0.65 9.31
N THR A 53 19.24 0.57 10.59
CA THR A 53 18.66 -0.38 11.55
C THR A 53 17.15 -0.14 11.71
N MET A 54 16.73 1.11 11.87
CA MET A 54 15.31 1.47 11.89
C MET A 54 14.59 1.09 10.59
N GLY A 55 15.23 1.29 9.44
CA GLY A 55 14.72 0.86 8.14
C GLY A 55 14.44 -0.65 8.10
N ILE A 56 15.37 -1.48 8.57
CA ILE A 56 15.19 -2.94 8.63
C ILE A 56 14.00 -3.33 9.51
N ILE A 57 13.86 -2.69 10.67
CA ILE A 57 12.74 -2.94 11.59
C ILE A 57 11.42 -2.57 10.89
N ILE A 58 11.37 -1.40 10.23
CA ILE A 58 10.16 -0.91 9.54
C ILE A 58 9.80 -1.82 8.36
N VAL A 59 10.77 -2.29 7.56
CA VAL A 59 10.54 -3.28 6.50
C VAL A 59 9.93 -4.55 7.07
N SER A 60 10.50 -5.06 8.16
CA SER A 60 10.01 -6.28 8.83
C SER A 60 8.56 -6.12 9.31
N VAL A 61 8.24 -4.99 9.94
CA VAL A 61 6.87 -4.66 10.37
C VAL A 61 5.93 -4.59 9.16
N GLY A 62 6.31 -3.89 8.10
CA GLY A 62 5.51 -3.79 6.87
C GLY A 62 5.24 -5.17 6.26
N PHE A 63 6.25 -6.03 6.20
CA PHE A 63 6.13 -7.39 5.68
C PHE A 63 5.16 -8.25 6.50
N ILE A 64 5.29 -8.25 7.83
CA ILE A 64 4.40 -8.97 8.74
C ILE A 64 2.96 -8.47 8.59
N LEU A 65 2.74 -7.15 8.57
CA LEU A 65 1.41 -6.55 8.39
C LEU A 65 0.79 -6.96 7.04
N GLY A 66 1.60 -7.04 5.98
CA GLY A 66 1.16 -7.49 4.65
C GLY A 66 0.67 -8.94 4.67
N ILE A 67 1.43 -9.85 5.28
CA ILE A 67 1.04 -11.25 5.46
C ILE A 67 -0.26 -11.34 6.25
N LEU A 68 -0.37 -10.65 7.38
CA LEU A 68 -1.59 -10.66 8.21
C LEU A 68 -2.80 -10.12 7.43
N ALA A 69 -2.62 -9.08 6.60
CA ALA A 69 -3.68 -8.55 5.77
C ALA A 69 -4.15 -9.56 4.71
N LEU A 70 -3.23 -10.26 4.04
CA LEU A 70 -3.54 -11.30 3.07
C LEU A 70 -4.27 -12.48 3.71
N ILE A 71 -3.78 -12.98 4.84
CA ILE A 71 -4.42 -14.07 5.60
C ILE A 71 -5.84 -13.68 6.01
N ALA A 72 -6.04 -12.45 6.51
CA ALA A 72 -7.36 -11.99 6.94
C ALA A 72 -8.36 -11.84 5.78
N MET A 73 -7.89 -11.49 4.57
CA MET A 73 -8.76 -11.41 3.38
C MET A 73 -9.24 -12.75 2.86
N LYS A 74 -8.48 -13.85 3.06
CA LYS A 74 -8.85 -15.19 2.57
C LYS A 74 -9.38 -15.13 1.12
N ASN A 75 -10.58 -15.68 0.91
CA ASN A 75 -11.26 -15.70 -0.40
C ASN A 75 -11.80 -14.34 -0.86
N SER A 76 -11.71 -13.30 -0.01
CA SER A 76 -12.08 -11.93 -0.37
C SER A 76 -10.95 -11.17 -1.06
N TRP A 77 -9.72 -11.73 -1.08
CA TRP A 77 -8.59 -11.11 -1.76
C TRP A 77 -8.80 -11.08 -3.28
N ARG A 78 -8.55 -9.93 -3.87
CA ARG A 78 -8.61 -9.75 -5.32
C ARG A 78 -7.77 -8.55 -5.75
N VAL A 79 -7.26 -8.62 -6.96
CA VAL A 79 -6.61 -7.48 -7.61
C VAL A 79 -7.67 -6.60 -8.25
N GLY A 80 -7.87 -5.40 -7.69
CA GLY A 80 -8.86 -4.43 -8.16
C GLY A 80 -10.31 -4.74 -7.80
N ILE A 81 -11.21 -3.81 -8.15
CA ILE A 81 -12.64 -3.91 -7.81
C ILE A 81 -13.38 -4.65 -8.91
N LYS A 82 -13.93 -5.83 -8.60
CA LYS A 82 -14.84 -6.57 -9.48
C LYS A 82 -16.29 -6.31 -9.05
N TYR A 83 -17.01 -5.49 -9.81
CA TYR A 83 -18.38 -5.05 -9.48
C TYR A 83 -19.42 -6.17 -9.40
N ASN A 84 -19.18 -7.30 -10.08
CA ASN A 84 -20.14 -8.41 -10.15
C ASN A 84 -19.93 -9.46 -9.04
N GLN A 85 -18.99 -9.28 -8.12
CA GLN A 85 -18.72 -10.21 -7.04
C GLN A 85 -18.93 -9.53 -5.69
N LYS A 86 -20.00 -9.90 -4.99
CA LYS A 86 -20.18 -9.52 -3.59
C LYS A 86 -19.21 -10.35 -2.74
N THR A 87 -18.12 -9.74 -2.30
CA THR A 87 -17.22 -10.35 -1.31
C THR A 87 -17.70 -10.02 0.09
N ALA A 88 -17.42 -10.90 1.05
CA ALA A 88 -17.71 -10.62 2.46
C ALA A 88 -16.89 -9.41 2.93
N LEU A 89 -17.49 -8.55 3.76
CA LEU A 89 -16.80 -7.44 4.39
C LEU A 89 -15.94 -7.98 5.55
N VAL A 90 -14.63 -7.91 5.39
CA VAL A 90 -13.68 -8.28 6.45
C VAL A 90 -13.51 -7.10 7.39
N THR A 91 -13.77 -7.30 8.70
CA THR A 91 -13.70 -6.26 9.74
C THR A 91 -12.93 -6.69 10.98
N SER A 92 -12.46 -7.95 11.01
CA SER A 92 -11.76 -8.58 12.14
C SER A 92 -10.25 -8.69 11.90
N GLY A 93 -9.51 -9.08 12.94
CA GLY A 93 -8.06 -9.20 12.88
C GLY A 93 -7.41 -7.85 12.59
N ILE A 94 -6.46 -7.79 11.65
CA ILE A 94 -5.75 -6.56 11.28
C ILE A 94 -6.70 -5.48 10.72
N TYR A 95 -7.86 -5.88 10.19
CA TYR A 95 -8.91 -4.98 9.71
C TYR A 95 -9.68 -4.28 10.84
N SER A 96 -9.48 -4.67 12.11
CA SER A 96 -9.98 -3.92 13.27
C SER A 96 -9.10 -2.72 13.65
N ILE A 97 -7.89 -2.66 13.10
CA ILE A 97 -6.91 -1.60 13.35
C ILE A 97 -6.83 -0.63 12.15
N SER A 98 -6.95 -1.14 10.95
CA SER A 98 -6.94 -0.36 9.71
C SER A 98 -8.02 -0.88 8.75
N ARG A 99 -8.68 0.03 8.00
CA ARG A 99 -9.59 -0.40 6.94
C ARG A 99 -8.87 -0.83 5.66
N ASN A 100 -7.59 -0.43 5.53
CA ASN A 100 -6.78 -0.70 4.35
C ASN A 100 -5.39 -1.22 4.75
N PRO A 101 -5.30 -2.30 5.56
CA PRO A 101 -4.03 -2.75 6.13
C PRO A 101 -3.04 -3.23 5.06
N TYR A 102 -3.51 -3.75 3.93
CA TYR A 102 -2.67 -4.19 2.81
C TYR A 102 -1.93 -3.00 2.16
N PHE A 103 -2.63 -1.91 1.86
CA PHE A 103 -1.99 -0.71 1.32
C PHE A 103 -1.06 -0.07 2.34
N LEU A 104 -1.48 0.00 3.60
CA LEU A 104 -0.65 0.52 4.68
C LEU A 104 0.65 -0.28 4.86
N SER A 105 0.58 -1.61 4.78
CA SER A 105 1.77 -2.46 4.88
C SER A 105 2.76 -2.21 3.73
N TYR A 106 2.25 -1.96 2.55
CA TYR A 106 3.05 -1.64 1.37
C TYR A 106 3.78 -0.29 1.53
N ASP A 107 3.05 0.72 2.01
CA ASP A 107 3.62 2.04 2.28
C ASP A 107 4.72 1.96 3.35
N ILE A 108 4.49 1.23 4.44
CA ILE A 108 5.47 1.02 5.52
C ILE A 108 6.71 0.28 4.99
N LEU A 109 6.52 -0.76 4.19
CA LEU A 109 7.61 -1.57 3.63
C LEU A 109 8.52 -0.72 2.73
N ILE A 110 7.95 0.02 1.79
CA ILE A 110 8.73 0.86 0.86
C ILE A 110 9.41 2.00 1.62
N PHE A 111 8.73 2.61 2.59
CA PHE A 111 9.34 3.64 3.44
C PHE A 111 10.56 3.11 4.19
N GLY A 112 10.49 1.90 4.76
CA GLY A 112 11.63 1.24 5.39
C GLY A 112 12.78 1.00 4.42
N TYR A 113 12.52 0.61 3.18
CA TYR A 113 13.56 0.49 2.15
C TYR A 113 14.24 1.83 1.83
N ILE A 114 13.50 2.92 1.80
CA ILE A 114 14.07 4.26 1.58
C ILE A 114 15.01 4.66 2.74
N LEU A 115 14.74 4.22 3.96
CA LEU A 115 15.66 4.45 5.08
C LEU A 115 16.93 3.60 4.98
N ILE A 116 16.86 2.40 4.40
CA ILE A 116 18.02 1.53 4.17
C ILE A 116 18.86 2.04 2.99
N PHE A 117 18.19 2.42 1.90
CA PHE A 117 18.75 2.87 0.63
C PHE A 117 18.17 4.23 0.26
N PRO A 118 18.60 5.31 0.92
CA PRO A 118 18.03 6.64 0.70
C PRO A 118 18.38 7.14 -0.70
N SER A 119 17.34 7.38 -1.49
CA SER A 119 17.44 7.86 -2.87
C SER A 119 16.32 8.84 -3.17
N ILE A 120 16.68 9.95 -3.82
CA ILE A 120 15.71 10.97 -4.25
C ILE A 120 14.69 10.37 -5.24
N ILE A 121 15.16 9.52 -6.15
CA ILE A 121 14.28 8.86 -7.12
C ILE A 121 13.30 7.92 -6.43
N LEU A 122 13.77 7.08 -5.49
CA LEU A 122 12.89 6.19 -4.71
C LEU A 122 11.88 6.99 -3.90
N MET A 123 12.29 8.10 -3.28
CA MET A 123 11.39 8.98 -2.54
C MET A 123 10.29 9.56 -3.44
N PHE A 124 10.64 10.04 -4.62
CA PHE A 124 9.67 10.58 -5.58
C PHE A 124 8.68 9.50 -6.05
N LEU A 125 9.17 8.33 -6.41
CA LEU A 125 8.33 7.18 -6.81
C LEU A 125 7.40 6.74 -5.66
N TYR A 126 7.92 6.69 -4.45
CA TYR A 126 7.13 6.36 -3.25
C TYR A 126 5.99 7.36 -3.03
N LEU A 127 6.28 8.66 -3.02
CA LEU A 127 5.23 9.68 -2.83
C LEU A 127 4.17 9.61 -3.93
N THR A 128 4.57 9.34 -5.16
CA THR A 128 3.65 9.12 -6.28
C THR A 128 2.79 7.88 -6.06
N LEU A 129 3.38 6.78 -5.58
CA LEU A 129 2.66 5.54 -5.29
C LEU A 129 1.66 5.72 -4.15
N VAL A 130 2.04 6.37 -3.04
CA VAL A 130 1.16 6.71 -1.92
C VAL A 130 -0.06 7.52 -2.40
N TYR A 131 0.16 8.50 -3.27
CA TYR A 131 -0.94 9.28 -3.88
C TYR A 131 -1.88 8.38 -4.71
N VAL A 132 -1.33 7.51 -5.56
CA VAL A 132 -2.12 6.59 -6.38
C VAL A 132 -2.91 5.62 -5.50
N PHE A 133 -2.28 5.02 -4.50
CA PHE A 133 -2.93 4.14 -3.52
C PHE A 133 -4.04 4.86 -2.77
N HIS A 134 -3.81 6.09 -2.30
CA HIS A 134 -4.85 6.88 -1.66
C HIS A 134 -6.10 7.04 -2.55
N LYS A 135 -5.90 7.34 -3.84
CA LYS A 135 -7.02 7.44 -4.79
C LYS A 135 -7.73 6.11 -5.02
N MET A 136 -6.99 5.00 -5.07
CA MET A 136 -7.57 3.65 -5.18
C MET A 136 -8.37 3.29 -3.93
N ILE A 137 -7.85 3.56 -2.74
CA ILE A 137 -8.53 3.34 -1.46
C ILE A 137 -9.86 4.11 -1.41
N LEU A 138 -9.88 5.39 -1.82
CA LEU A 138 -11.10 6.18 -1.84
C LEU A 138 -12.18 5.57 -2.76
N GLU A 139 -11.78 4.97 -3.87
CA GLU A 139 -12.70 4.30 -4.79
C GLU A 139 -13.20 2.97 -4.22
N GLU A 140 -12.32 2.21 -3.57
CA GLU A 140 -12.68 0.96 -2.93
C GLU A 140 -13.62 1.20 -1.75
N GLU A 141 -13.37 2.20 -0.91
CA GLU A 141 -14.28 2.58 0.18
C GLU A 141 -15.67 2.97 -0.32
N LYS A 142 -15.76 3.72 -1.44
CA LYS A 142 -17.04 4.04 -2.08
C LYS A 142 -17.76 2.78 -2.56
N TYR A 143 -17.04 1.86 -3.16
CA TYR A 143 -17.61 0.59 -3.60
C TYR A 143 -18.09 -0.26 -2.42
N LEU A 144 -17.27 -0.43 -1.37
CA LEU A 144 -17.67 -1.17 -0.18
C LEU A 144 -18.88 -0.56 0.50
N GLN A 145 -18.97 0.77 0.55
CA GLN A 145 -20.15 1.47 1.08
C GLN A 145 -21.41 1.21 0.24
N SER A 146 -21.31 1.14 -1.08
CA SER A 146 -22.46 0.85 -1.96
C SER A 146 -22.95 -0.58 -1.85
N VAL A 147 -22.05 -1.54 -1.57
CA VAL A 147 -22.37 -2.97 -1.46
C VAL A 147 -22.85 -3.35 -0.07
N HIS A 148 -22.18 -2.86 0.98
CA HIS A 148 -22.39 -3.27 2.37
C HIS A 148 -23.20 -2.26 3.21
N ASN A 149 -23.49 -1.09 2.65
CA ASN A 149 -24.43 -0.09 3.19
C ASN A 149 -24.22 0.20 4.71
N LYS A 150 -25.25 -0.09 5.53
CA LYS A 150 -25.21 0.15 7.00
C LYS A 150 -24.06 -0.58 7.73
N HIS A 151 -23.68 -1.78 7.27
CA HIS A 151 -22.59 -2.55 7.89
C HIS A 151 -21.25 -1.85 7.69
N TYR A 152 -20.97 -1.35 6.47
CA TYR A 152 -19.75 -0.60 6.19
C TYR A 152 -19.70 0.73 6.95
N LEU A 153 -20.83 1.43 7.09
CA LEU A 153 -20.90 2.69 7.85
C LEU A 153 -20.60 2.48 9.34
N LYS A 154 -21.09 1.39 9.96
CA LYS A 154 -20.74 1.03 11.35
C LYS A 154 -19.25 0.74 11.48
N TYR A 155 -18.66 0.02 10.54
CA TYR A 155 -17.24 -0.28 10.50
C TYR A 155 -16.40 0.99 10.36
N LYS A 156 -16.75 1.87 9.41
CA LYS A 156 -16.09 3.16 9.17
C LYS A 156 -16.08 4.09 10.39
N LYS A 157 -17.09 4.03 11.24
CA LYS A 157 -17.14 4.80 12.50
C LYS A 157 -16.17 4.29 13.57
N LYS A 158 -15.83 3.00 13.53
CA LYS A 158 -14.99 2.33 14.55
C LYS A 158 -13.52 2.25 14.16
N VAL A 159 -13.23 2.20 12.86
CA VAL A 159 -11.89 1.94 12.33
C VAL A 159 -11.51 3.03 11.34
N ASN A 160 -10.35 3.62 11.51
CA ASN A 160 -9.81 4.64 10.62
C ASN A 160 -9.33 4.02 9.30
N ARG A 161 -9.11 4.89 8.28
CA ARG A 161 -8.65 4.46 6.96
C ARG A 161 -7.29 3.80 6.99
N TYR A 162 -6.33 4.39 7.71
CA TYR A 162 -4.96 3.89 7.79
C TYR A 162 -4.69 3.25 9.15
N LEU A 163 -4.69 4.02 10.23
CA LEU A 163 -4.39 3.52 11.55
C LEU A 163 -5.42 4.02 12.57
N THR A 164 -5.97 3.11 13.36
CA THR A 164 -6.88 3.42 14.46
C THR A 164 -6.07 3.39 15.76
N ILE A 165 -5.86 4.54 16.34
CA ILE A 165 -5.31 4.67 17.70
C ILE A 165 -6.51 4.74 18.62
N LYS A 166 -6.71 3.71 19.44
CA LYS A 166 -7.66 3.74 20.56
C LYS A 166 -6.93 4.38 21.73
N LEU A 167 -7.20 5.65 21.97
CA LEU A 167 -6.85 6.32 23.20
C LEU A 167 -7.83 5.92 24.29
#